data_c679ccd99d12605051a673a54343a181
#
_entry.id   c679ccd99d12605051a673a54343a181
#
_cell.length_a   1.000
_cell.length_b   1.000
_cell.length_c   1.000
_cell.angle_alpha   90.00
_cell.angle_beta   90.00
_cell.angle_gamma   90.00
#
_symmetry.space_group_name_H-M   'P 1'
#
loop_
_entity.id
_entity.type
_entity.pdbx_description
1 polymer ?
#
loop_
_entity_poly.entity_id
_entity_poly.type
_entity_poly.pdbx_seq_one_letter_code
_entity_poly.pdbx_strand_id
1 'polypeptide(L)'
;MQINLEKELKVDNQADINLYGKHLRLALNDDFRRKLTDARLKIEAAYAKFDDEDYVKEVSQKPYEEQQKIAENLMDKSRKIVISTVDNLLGNGIGEFLYKHFNGSTEAVSAVLGVLEDYADKAVKNMREEKKKSKLAKYKNHH
;
A
#
# COMPACT_ATOMS: atom_id res chain seq x y z
N MET A 1 -39.89 4.09 15.22
CA MET A 1 -38.67 4.91 15.22
C MET A 1 -37.99 4.84 13.86
N GLN A 2 -37.74 5.96 13.27
CA GLN A 2 -36.98 6.01 12.02
C GLN A 2 -35.54 6.35 12.33
N ILE A 3 -34.63 5.55 11.79
CA ILE A 3 -33.19 5.78 11.89
C ILE A 3 -32.68 6.16 10.51
N ASN A 4 -32.10 7.34 10.38
CA ASN A 4 -31.49 7.79 9.13
C ASN A 4 -29.98 7.64 9.24
N LEU A 5 -29.46 6.50 8.76
CA LEU A 5 -28.05 6.17 8.84
C LEU A 5 -27.17 7.11 8.01
N GLU A 6 -27.68 7.64 6.91
CA GLU A 6 -26.94 8.58 6.07
C GLU A 6 -26.57 9.87 6.81
N LYS A 7 -27.47 10.34 7.69
CA LYS A 7 -27.23 11.52 8.51
C LYS A 7 -26.29 11.25 9.69
N GLU A 8 -26.31 10.02 10.20
CA GLU A 8 -25.55 9.64 11.39
C GLU A 8 -24.15 9.10 11.10
N LEU A 9 -23.98 8.50 9.91
CA LEU A 9 -22.70 7.96 9.48
C LEU A 9 -22.06 8.87 8.44
N LYS A 10 -20.99 9.53 8.83
CA LYS A 10 -20.12 10.24 7.89
C LYS A 10 -18.96 9.34 7.52
N VAL A 11 -19.15 8.57 6.45
CA VAL A 11 -18.11 7.67 5.94
C VAL A 11 -17.42 8.36 4.77
N ASP A 12 -16.16 8.69 4.97
CA ASP A 12 -15.31 9.25 3.91
C ASP A 12 -14.10 8.34 3.73
N ASN A 13 -14.31 7.32 2.88
CA ASN A 13 -13.26 6.37 2.53
C ASN A 13 -12.92 6.39 1.04
N GLN A 14 -13.34 7.44 0.34
CA GLN A 14 -12.97 7.64 -1.06
C GLN A 14 -11.92 8.74 -1.15
N ALA A 15 -10.95 8.55 -2.02
CA ALA A 15 -9.90 9.52 -2.26
C ALA A 15 -9.81 9.84 -3.75
N ASP A 16 -9.74 11.13 -4.06
CA ASP A 16 -9.40 11.61 -5.40
C ASP A 16 -7.89 11.82 -5.44
N ILE A 17 -7.22 11.16 -6.37
CA ILE A 17 -5.78 11.15 -6.47
C ILE A 17 -5.34 11.81 -7.77
N ASN A 18 -4.44 12.78 -7.64
CA ASN A 18 -3.75 13.37 -8.77
C ASN A 18 -2.34 12.79 -8.84
N LEU A 19 -2.03 12.17 -9.96
CA LEU A 19 -0.78 11.44 -10.13
C LEU A 19 -0.13 11.84 -11.45
N TYR A 20 0.66 12.91 -11.43
CA TYR A 20 1.39 13.40 -12.59
C TYR A 20 0.51 13.54 -13.85
N GLY A 21 -0.61 14.26 -13.69
CA GLY A 21 -1.57 14.49 -14.76
C GLY A 21 -2.68 13.44 -14.89
N LYS A 22 -2.59 12.34 -14.18
CA LYS A 22 -3.66 11.34 -14.12
C LYS A 22 -4.55 11.59 -12.91
N HIS A 23 -5.86 11.50 -13.12
CA HIS A 23 -6.86 11.67 -12.06
C HIS A 23 -7.54 10.34 -11.79
N LEU A 24 -7.43 9.87 -10.55
CA LEU A 24 -7.94 8.58 -10.13
C LEU A 24 -8.83 8.75 -8.91
N ARG A 25 -9.83 7.89 -8.79
CA ARG A 25 -10.67 7.82 -7.61
C ARG A 25 -10.57 6.44 -6.99
N LEU A 26 -10.24 6.38 -5.70
CA LEU A 26 -10.03 5.13 -4.97
C LEU A 26 -10.99 5.00 -3.81
N ALA A 27 -11.45 3.77 -3.57
CA ALA A 27 -12.08 3.38 -2.32
C ALA A 27 -10.99 2.83 -1.38
N LEU A 28 -10.82 3.49 -0.24
CA LEU A 28 -9.89 3.05 0.80
C LEU A 28 -10.60 2.05 1.71
N ASN A 29 -10.77 0.82 1.22
CA ASN A 29 -11.57 -0.24 1.83
C ASN A 29 -10.73 -1.46 2.20
N ASP A 30 -11.39 -2.53 2.65
CA ASP A 30 -10.73 -3.76 3.04
C ASP A 30 -9.95 -4.41 1.90
N ASP A 31 -10.50 -4.38 0.69
CA ASP A 31 -9.83 -4.92 -0.49
C ASP A 31 -8.52 -4.18 -0.78
N PHE A 32 -8.54 -2.85 -0.68
CA PHE A 32 -7.36 -2.01 -0.83
C PHE A 32 -6.28 -2.40 0.20
N ARG A 33 -6.66 -2.54 1.46
CA ARG A 33 -5.74 -2.93 2.54
C ARG A 33 -5.18 -4.34 2.34
N ARG A 34 -6.03 -5.26 1.90
CA ARG A 34 -5.62 -6.65 1.62
C ARG A 34 -4.55 -6.70 0.53
N LYS A 35 -4.73 -5.94 -0.53
CA LYS A 35 -3.75 -5.86 -1.63
C LYS A 35 -2.41 -5.29 -1.16
N LEU A 36 -2.43 -4.25 -0.32
CA LEU A 36 -1.21 -3.69 0.27
C LEU A 36 -0.50 -4.69 1.19
N THR A 37 -1.25 -5.37 2.04
CA THR A 37 -0.71 -6.39 2.95
C THR A 37 -0.12 -7.56 2.17
N ASP A 38 -0.80 -8.05 1.15
CA ASP A 38 -0.32 -9.13 0.30
C ASP A 38 1.00 -8.77 -0.39
N ALA A 39 1.10 -7.55 -0.90
CA ALA A 39 2.34 -7.06 -1.50
C ALA A 39 3.50 -7.02 -0.50
N ARG A 40 3.24 -6.53 0.71
CA ARG A 40 4.25 -6.49 1.78
C ARG A 40 4.74 -7.89 2.12
N LEU A 41 3.82 -8.83 2.30
CA LEU A 41 4.15 -10.22 2.64
C LEU A 41 4.95 -10.89 1.53
N LYS A 42 4.63 -10.65 0.26
CA LYS A 42 5.38 -11.17 -0.88
C LYS A 42 6.80 -10.63 -0.93
N ILE A 43 6.98 -9.35 -0.68
CA ILE A 43 8.31 -8.71 -0.65
C ILE A 43 9.12 -9.27 0.52
N GLU A 44 8.55 -9.35 1.72
CA GLU A 44 9.22 -9.93 2.89
C GLU A 44 9.62 -11.38 2.63
N ALA A 45 8.75 -12.18 2.02
CA ALA A 45 9.06 -13.56 1.66
C ALA A 45 10.21 -13.65 0.65
N ALA A 46 10.30 -12.72 -0.30
CA ALA A 46 11.37 -12.68 -1.28
C ALA A 46 12.74 -12.39 -0.63
N TYR A 47 12.77 -11.59 0.44
CA TYR A 47 13.99 -11.22 1.15
C TYR A 47 14.31 -12.17 2.32
N ALA A 48 13.40 -13.04 2.73
CA ALA A 48 13.55 -13.87 3.94
C ALA A 48 14.80 -14.75 3.95
N LYS A 49 15.24 -15.25 2.78
CA LYS A 49 16.44 -16.06 2.66
C LYS A 49 17.69 -15.31 3.11
N PHE A 50 17.74 -14.00 2.95
CA PHE A 50 18.88 -13.17 3.30
C PHE A 50 18.98 -12.88 4.80
N ASP A 51 17.97 -13.26 5.58
CA ASP A 51 18.02 -13.23 7.04
C ASP A 51 18.68 -14.49 7.63
N ASP A 52 18.87 -15.53 6.82
CA ASP A 52 19.54 -16.76 7.21
C ASP A 52 21.07 -16.61 6.99
N GLU A 53 21.82 -16.66 8.08
CA GLU A 53 23.28 -16.52 8.06
C GLU A 53 23.97 -17.59 7.21
N ASP A 54 23.48 -18.82 7.24
CA ASP A 54 24.04 -19.92 6.46
C ASP A 54 23.87 -19.70 4.97
N TYR A 55 22.70 -19.21 4.56
CA TYR A 55 22.42 -18.86 3.16
C TYR A 55 23.31 -17.70 2.70
N VAL A 56 23.48 -16.66 3.51
CA VAL A 56 24.34 -15.51 3.20
C VAL A 56 25.79 -15.95 3.03
N LYS A 57 26.28 -16.85 3.89
CA LYS A 57 27.63 -17.42 3.75
C LYS A 57 27.79 -18.21 2.47
N GLU A 58 26.80 -19.05 2.14
CA GLU A 58 26.80 -19.83 0.91
C GLU A 58 26.87 -18.94 -0.32
N VAL A 59 26.07 -17.87 -0.36
CA VAL A 59 26.08 -16.90 -1.46
C VAL A 59 27.42 -16.19 -1.55
N SER A 60 28.00 -15.80 -0.41
CA SER A 60 29.29 -15.07 -0.37
C SER A 60 30.45 -15.89 -0.91
N GLN A 61 30.35 -17.22 -0.92
CA GLN A 61 31.34 -18.13 -1.45
C GLN A 61 31.18 -18.44 -2.94
N LYS A 62 30.09 -17.99 -3.55
CA LYS A 62 29.84 -18.20 -4.98
C LYS A 62 30.65 -17.21 -5.82
N PRO A 63 30.93 -17.55 -7.11
CA PRO A 63 31.54 -16.61 -8.03
C PRO A 63 30.75 -15.30 -8.13
N TYR A 64 31.45 -14.21 -8.37
CA TYR A 64 30.84 -12.88 -8.46
C TYR A 64 29.64 -12.83 -9.43
N GLU A 65 29.77 -13.48 -10.59
CA GLU A 65 28.71 -13.53 -11.60
C GLU A 65 27.42 -14.19 -11.08
N GLU A 66 27.55 -15.24 -10.26
CA GLU A 66 26.40 -15.90 -9.64
C GLU A 66 25.78 -15.03 -8.53
N GLN A 67 26.60 -14.36 -7.74
CA GLN A 67 26.11 -13.41 -6.74
C GLN A 67 25.32 -12.28 -7.40
N GLN A 68 25.81 -11.77 -8.52
CA GLN A 68 25.17 -10.71 -9.28
C GLN A 68 23.80 -11.16 -9.80
N LYS A 69 23.69 -12.38 -10.35
CA LYS A 69 22.42 -12.94 -10.80
C LYS A 69 21.40 -13.09 -9.69
N ILE A 70 21.84 -13.53 -8.51
CA ILE A 70 20.96 -13.66 -7.34
C ILE A 70 20.39 -12.29 -6.95
N ALA A 71 21.25 -11.26 -6.90
CA ALA A 71 20.84 -9.90 -6.59
C ALA A 71 19.88 -9.33 -7.62
N GLU A 72 20.19 -9.49 -8.91
CA GLU A 72 19.34 -9.02 -10.01
C GLU A 72 17.97 -9.70 -10.01
N ASN A 73 17.93 -11.02 -9.78
CA ASN A 73 16.67 -11.76 -9.71
C ASN A 73 15.79 -11.27 -8.56
N LEU A 74 16.38 -10.96 -7.42
CA LEU A 74 15.65 -10.42 -6.28
C LEU A 74 15.09 -9.03 -6.59
N MET A 75 15.91 -8.17 -7.18
CA MET A 75 15.49 -6.83 -7.59
C MET A 75 14.37 -6.88 -8.62
N ASP A 76 14.48 -7.75 -9.62
CA ASP A 76 13.43 -7.94 -10.65
C ASP A 76 12.12 -8.44 -10.04
N LYS A 77 12.21 -9.38 -9.12
CA LYS A 77 11.04 -9.91 -8.42
C LYS A 77 10.34 -8.83 -7.61
N SER A 78 11.10 -8.04 -6.86
CA SER A 78 10.58 -6.93 -6.06
C SER A 78 9.91 -5.88 -6.94
N ARG A 79 10.55 -5.51 -8.05
CA ARG A 79 9.99 -4.56 -9.01
C ARG A 79 8.65 -5.05 -9.57
N LYS A 80 8.58 -6.31 -9.98
CA LYS A 80 7.34 -6.90 -10.51
C LYS A 80 6.22 -6.89 -9.48
N ILE A 81 6.52 -7.21 -8.23
CA ILE A 81 5.52 -7.16 -7.15
C ILE A 81 5.00 -5.74 -6.94
N VAL A 82 5.89 -4.76 -6.87
CA VAL A 82 5.51 -3.36 -6.66
C VAL A 82 4.69 -2.82 -7.82
N ILE A 83 5.14 -3.04 -9.06
CA ILE A 83 4.45 -2.56 -10.26
C ILE A 83 3.07 -3.21 -10.38
N SER A 84 2.97 -4.53 -10.19
CA SER A 84 1.67 -5.21 -10.28
C SER A 84 0.72 -4.81 -9.15
N THR A 85 1.24 -4.51 -7.97
CA THR A 85 0.42 -4.01 -6.85
C THR A 85 -0.16 -2.64 -7.18
N VAL A 86 0.65 -1.74 -7.73
CA VAL A 86 0.17 -0.43 -8.17
C VAL A 86 -0.91 -0.58 -9.23
N ASP A 87 -0.70 -1.45 -10.23
CA ASP A 87 -1.71 -1.71 -11.25
C ASP A 87 -3.02 -2.25 -10.65
N ASN A 88 -2.93 -3.16 -9.70
CA ASN A 88 -4.11 -3.73 -9.03
C ASN A 88 -4.88 -2.70 -8.20
N LEU A 89 -4.18 -1.72 -7.65
CA LEU A 89 -4.79 -0.68 -6.81
C LEU A 89 -5.27 0.53 -7.61
N LEU A 90 -4.48 0.99 -8.55
CA LEU A 90 -4.69 2.26 -9.25
C LEU A 90 -5.18 2.10 -10.68
N GLY A 91 -4.95 0.95 -11.29
CA GLY A 91 -5.36 0.67 -12.67
C GLY A 91 -4.22 0.16 -13.52
N ASN A 92 -4.56 -0.60 -14.57
CA ASN A 92 -3.58 -1.19 -15.47
C ASN A 92 -2.69 -0.13 -16.11
N GLY A 93 -1.40 -0.38 -16.09
CA GLY A 93 -0.39 0.51 -16.68
C GLY A 93 0.10 1.62 -15.78
N ILE A 94 -0.54 1.89 -14.65
CA ILE A 94 -0.13 2.96 -13.73
C ILE A 94 1.24 2.64 -13.10
N GLY A 95 1.47 1.38 -12.75
CA GLY A 95 2.76 0.96 -12.17
C GLY A 95 3.93 1.23 -13.10
N GLU A 96 3.81 0.86 -14.36
CA GLU A 96 4.84 1.11 -15.37
C GLU A 96 4.99 2.61 -15.67
N PHE A 97 3.88 3.33 -15.71
CA PHE A 97 3.89 4.78 -15.87
C PHE A 97 4.70 5.46 -14.76
N LEU A 98 4.45 5.10 -13.50
CA LEU A 98 5.20 5.64 -12.37
C LEU A 98 6.68 5.23 -12.40
N TYR A 99 6.95 3.96 -12.72
CA TYR A 99 8.31 3.47 -12.83
C TYR A 99 9.13 4.28 -13.81
N LYS A 100 8.58 4.56 -14.98
CA LYS A 100 9.23 5.41 -16.00
C LYS A 100 9.32 6.86 -15.54
N HIS A 101 8.27 7.38 -14.92
CA HIS A 101 8.25 8.75 -14.41
C HIS A 101 9.35 8.99 -13.37
N PHE A 102 9.61 8.00 -12.52
CA PHE A 102 10.67 8.05 -11.51
C PHE A 102 12.01 7.52 -12.00
N ASN A 103 12.22 7.49 -13.29
CA ASN A 103 13.48 7.11 -13.92
C ASN A 103 13.96 5.70 -13.56
N GLY A 104 13.02 4.76 -13.42
CA GLY A 104 13.33 3.36 -13.12
C GLY A 104 13.62 3.09 -11.64
N SER A 105 12.98 3.80 -10.74
CA SER A 105 13.16 3.60 -9.30
C SER A 105 12.00 2.81 -8.69
N THR A 106 12.26 1.55 -8.34
CA THR A 106 11.28 0.71 -7.63
C THR A 106 10.95 1.29 -6.25
N GLU A 107 11.93 1.84 -5.55
CA GLU A 107 11.71 2.46 -4.22
C GLU A 107 10.79 3.67 -4.31
N ALA A 108 10.93 4.48 -5.34
CA ALA A 108 10.05 5.64 -5.53
C ALA A 108 8.60 5.20 -5.81
N VAL A 109 8.41 4.15 -6.61
CA VAL A 109 7.07 3.58 -6.84
C VAL A 109 6.50 3.00 -5.53
N SER A 110 7.32 2.29 -4.77
CA SER A 110 6.94 1.75 -3.47
C SER A 110 6.53 2.85 -2.48
N ALA A 111 7.19 4.00 -2.53
CA ALA A 111 6.85 5.14 -1.67
C ALA A 111 5.42 5.64 -1.92
N VAL A 112 4.92 5.54 -3.15
CA VAL A 112 3.53 5.88 -3.48
C VAL A 112 2.58 4.96 -2.69
N LEU A 113 2.87 3.66 -2.63
CA LEU A 113 2.08 2.70 -1.86
C LEU A 113 2.09 3.05 -0.36
N GLY A 114 3.23 3.47 0.18
CA GLY A 114 3.35 3.90 1.57
C GLY A 114 2.46 5.11 1.89
N VAL A 115 2.44 6.09 1.00
CA VAL A 115 1.58 7.28 1.16
C VAL A 115 0.11 6.88 1.13
N LEU A 116 -0.28 6.00 0.22
CA LEU A 116 -1.66 5.50 0.14
C LEU A 116 -2.07 4.74 1.39
N GLU A 117 -1.17 3.92 1.94
CA GLU A 117 -1.40 3.19 3.20
C GLU A 117 -1.65 4.16 4.36
N ASP A 118 -0.86 5.22 4.46
CA ASP A 118 -1.02 6.25 5.48
C ASP A 118 -2.39 6.94 5.38
N TYR A 119 -2.84 7.26 4.18
CA TYR A 119 -4.17 7.85 3.97
C TYR A 119 -5.29 6.87 4.31
N ALA A 120 -5.13 5.58 3.99
CA ALA A 120 -6.10 4.56 4.36
C ALA A 120 -6.22 4.44 5.89
N ASP A 121 -5.10 4.48 6.60
CA ASP A 121 -5.08 4.45 8.06
C ASP A 121 -5.75 5.67 8.67
N LYS A 122 -5.51 6.86 8.12
CA LYS A 122 -6.16 8.09 8.54
C LYS A 122 -7.66 8.05 8.33
N ALA A 123 -8.13 7.49 7.23
CA ALA A 123 -9.56 7.36 6.94
C ALA A 123 -10.27 6.53 8.00
N VAL A 124 -9.69 5.40 8.41
CA VAL A 124 -10.25 4.57 9.49
C VAL A 124 -10.24 5.32 10.82
N LYS A 125 -9.14 5.98 11.13
CA LYS A 125 -9.02 6.76 12.36
C LYS A 125 -10.07 7.87 12.43
N ASN A 126 -10.26 8.59 11.33
CA ASN A 126 -11.25 9.67 11.24
C ASN A 126 -12.67 9.15 11.43
N MET A 127 -13.01 8.01 10.84
CA MET A 127 -14.32 7.38 11.04
C MET A 127 -14.56 7.01 12.50
N ARG A 128 -13.52 6.50 13.19
CA ARG A 128 -13.59 6.18 14.63
C ARG A 128 -13.78 7.44 15.48
N GLU A 129 -13.09 8.50 15.15
CA GLU A 129 -13.19 9.79 15.87
C GLU A 129 -14.57 10.43 15.67
N GLU A 130 -15.11 10.40 14.45
CA GLU A 130 -16.46 10.89 14.18
C GLU A 130 -17.52 10.09 14.95
N LYS A 131 -17.37 8.79 15.05
CA LYS A 131 -18.24 7.93 15.85
C LYS A 131 -18.19 8.32 17.33
N LYS A 132 -17.02 8.60 17.88
CA LYS A 132 -16.86 9.06 19.28
C LYS A 132 -17.51 10.41 19.49
N LYS A 133 -17.31 11.37 18.60
CA LYS A 133 -17.92 12.69 18.68
C LYS A 133 -19.45 12.61 18.63
N SER A 134 -19.99 11.79 17.75
CA SER A 134 -21.43 11.57 17.64
C SER A 134 -22.01 11.02 18.94
N LYS A 135 -21.35 10.03 19.57
CA LYS A 135 -21.76 9.46 20.84
C LYS A 135 -21.72 10.51 21.98
N LEU A 136 -20.66 11.31 22.03
CA LEU A 136 -20.52 12.37 23.05
C LEU A 136 -21.59 13.46 22.88
N ALA A 137 -21.90 13.85 21.65
CA ALA A 137 -22.93 14.83 21.37
C ALA A 137 -24.31 14.32 21.83
N LYS A 138 -24.63 13.05 21.54
CA LYS A 138 -25.87 12.40 22.00
C LYS A 138 -25.95 12.36 23.51
N TYR A 139 -24.85 12.00 24.17
CA TYR A 139 -24.79 11.94 25.64
C TYR A 139 -25.01 13.32 26.26
N LYS A 140 -24.41 14.36 25.72
CA LYS A 140 -24.58 15.73 26.22
C LYS A 140 -25.99 16.26 26.00
N ASN A 141 -26.67 15.86 24.92
CA ASN A 141 -28.02 16.33 24.61
C ASN A 141 -29.10 15.66 25.49
N HIS A 142 -28.77 14.59 26.22
CA HIS A 142 -29.68 13.92 27.14
C HIS A 142 -29.54 14.43 28.59
N HIS A 143 -28.68 15.35 28.84
CA HIS A 143 -28.52 16.03 30.13
C HIS A 143 -28.99 17.47 30.03
#